data_121f14053f7fcb0abcac97847d0b2221
#
_entry.id   121f14053f7fcb0abcac97847d0b2221
#
_cell.length_a   1.000
_cell.length_b   1.000
_cell.length_c   1.000
_cell.angle_alpha   90.00
_cell.angle_beta   90.00
_cell.angle_gamma   90.00
#
_symmetry.space_group_name_H-M   'P 1'
#
loop_
_entity.id
_entity.type
_entity.pdbx_description
1 polymer ?
#
loop_
_entity_poly.entity_id
_entity_poly.type
_entity_poly.pdbx_seq_one_letter_code
_entity_poly.pdbx_strand_id
1 'polypeptide(L)'
;EAEAFYLELEGAVISQICDELENSSQKDKQVVVDTTGSLIYLEKKLLNRLRNLTLTVQLKLPEEKHEQLFEAYLLDPKPVIWGEVYLPREGESPQNTLGRCYRELLSFRNERYGLLADCVLDYSFHHCAKTGVEELLELVTNNYKMKP
;
A
#
# COMPACT_ATOMS: atom_id res chain seq x y z
N GLU A 1 1.35 13.21 17.33
CA GLU A 1 2.83 13.27 17.37
C GLU A 1 3.46 12.00 16.79
N ALA A 2 3.11 10.78 17.27
CA ALA A 2 3.74 9.53 16.80
C ALA A 2 3.48 9.23 15.32
N GLU A 3 2.25 9.41 14.82
CA GLU A 3 1.92 9.22 13.41
C GLU A 3 2.70 10.19 12.50
N ALA A 4 2.78 11.46 12.89
CA ALA A 4 3.51 12.47 12.12
C ALA A 4 5.00 12.12 12.02
N PHE A 5 5.61 11.71 13.13
CA PHE A 5 7.01 11.28 13.15
C PHE A 5 7.24 10.03 12.30
N TYR A 6 6.32 9.06 12.36
CA TYR A 6 6.41 7.87 11.51
C TYR A 6 6.35 8.23 10.01
N LEU A 7 5.42 9.10 9.61
CA LEU A 7 5.28 9.53 8.22
C LEU A 7 6.49 10.35 7.74
N GLU A 8 7.12 11.13 8.62
CA GLU A 8 8.37 11.83 8.32
C GLU A 8 9.51 10.84 8.02
N LEU A 9 9.67 9.81 8.86
CA LEU A 9 10.67 8.75 8.64
C LEU A 9 10.39 7.96 7.36
N GLU A 10 9.14 7.57 7.13
CA GLU A 10 8.75 6.86 5.92
C GLU A 10 9.03 7.71 4.67
N GLY A 11 8.71 9.00 4.72
CA GLY A 11 9.01 9.95 3.65
C GLY A 11 10.51 10.05 3.37
N ALA A 12 11.34 10.11 4.41
CA ALA A 12 12.79 10.14 4.27
C ALA A 12 13.33 8.85 3.61
N VAL A 13 12.84 7.68 4.02
CA VAL A 13 13.23 6.39 3.42
C VAL A 13 12.82 6.32 1.94
N ILE A 14 11.58 6.68 1.61
CA ILE A 14 11.10 6.69 0.21
C ILE A 14 11.90 7.71 -0.63
N SER A 15 12.26 8.87 -0.08
CA SER A 15 13.13 9.83 -0.76
C SER A 15 14.50 9.24 -1.06
N GLN A 16 15.12 8.56 -0.09
CA GLN A 16 16.40 7.89 -0.28
C GLN A 16 16.32 6.79 -1.35
N ILE A 17 15.25 5.98 -1.35
CA ILE A 17 15.03 4.97 -2.40
C ILE A 17 14.94 5.64 -3.78
N CYS A 18 14.23 6.74 -3.91
CA CYS A 18 14.16 7.50 -5.16
C CYS A 18 15.56 8.01 -5.60
N ASP A 19 16.35 8.53 -4.66
CA ASP A 19 17.72 8.99 -4.93
C ASP A 19 18.60 7.84 -5.44
N GLU A 20 18.49 6.66 -4.83
CA GLU A 20 19.24 5.47 -5.24
C GLU A 20 18.82 4.98 -6.64
N LEU A 21 17.51 5.00 -6.94
CA LEU A 21 16.99 4.60 -8.25
C LEU A 21 17.44 5.56 -9.36
N GLU A 22 17.46 6.87 -9.09
CA GLU A 22 17.91 7.90 -10.04
C GLU A 22 19.42 7.82 -10.30
N ASN A 23 20.22 7.52 -9.26
CA ASN A 23 21.67 7.48 -9.32
C ASN A 23 22.24 6.11 -9.70
N SER A 24 21.39 5.09 -9.82
CA SER A 24 21.85 3.74 -10.12
C SER A 24 22.49 3.66 -11.51
N SER A 25 23.81 3.49 -11.54
CA SER A 25 24.56 3.18 -12.76
C SER A 25 24.36 1.72 -13.23
N GLN A 26 23.68 0.90 -12.44
CA GLN A 26 23.45 -0.51 -12.71
C GLN A 26 22.06 -0.73 -13.32
N LYS A 27 21.94 -0.44 -14.61
CA LYS A 27 20.68 -0.62 -15.38
C LYS A 27 20.18 -2.08 -15.43
N ASP A 28 20.98 -3.04 -14.99
CA ASP A 28 20.66 -4.45 -15.05
C ASP A 28 20.10 -5.04 -13.74
N LYS A 29 20.00 -4.25 -12.68
CA LYS A 29 19.41 -4.71 -11.42
C LYS A 29 17.91 -4.42 -11.37
N GLN A 30 17.14 -5.50 -11.20
CA GLN A 30 15.74 -5.38 -10.84
C GLN A 30 15.61 -5.08 -9.34
N VAL A 31 14.86 -4.05 -9.00
CA VAL A 31 14.60 -3.64 -7.61
C VAL A 31 13.12 -3.80 -7.35
N VAL A 32 12.77 -4.47 -6.26
CA VAL A 32 11.40 -4.56 -5.76
C VAL A 32 11.33 -3.76 -4.46
N VAL A 33 10.38 -2.83 -4.40
CA VAL A 33 10.12 -2.02 -3.20
C VAL A 33 8.78 -2.45 -2.62
N ASP A 34 8.82 -3.10 -1.46
CA ASP A 34 7.62 -3.39 -0.67
C ASP A 34 7.38 -2.23 0.29
N THR A 35 6.21 -1.60 0.18
CA THR A 35 5.89 -0.39 0.93
C THR A 35 4.90 -0.67 2.06
N THR A 36 4.91 0.17 3.08
CA THR A 36 3.93 0.08 4.16
C THR A 36 2.55 0.58 3.72
N GLY A 37 1.53 0.26 4.50
CA GLY A 37 0.16 0.70 4.23
C GLY A 37 -0.08 2.21 4.40
N SER A 38 0.90 2.96 4.91
CA SER A 38 0.82 4.42 5.10
C SER A 38 1.40 5.24 3.95
N LEU A 39 2.00 4.61 2.95
CA LEU A 39 2.57 5.30 1.79
C LEU A 39 1.63 6.38 1.21
N ILE A 40 0.33 6.12 1.19
CA ILE A 40 -0.69 7.02 0.64
C ILE A 40 -0.80 8.39 1.35
N TYR A 41 -0.25 8.51 2.57
CA TYR A 41 -0.26 9.76 3.35
C TYR A 41 0.97 10.64 3.08
N LEU A 42 1.94 10.17 2.32
CA LEU A 42 3.12 10.94 1.96
C LEU A 42 2.78 12.08 0.98
N GLU A 43 3.67 13.05 0.90
CA GLU A 43 3.50 14.19 0.01
C GLU A 43 3.33 13.77 -1.45
N LYS A 44 2.36 14.36 -2.13
CA LYS A 44 2.04 14.08 -3.55
C LYS A 44 3.26 14.20 -4.47
N LYS A 45 4.17 15.14 -4.17
CA LYS A 45 5.40 15.31 -4.96
C LYS A 45 6.30 14.07 -4.86
N LEU A 46 6.45 13.51 -3.66
CA LEU A 46 7.26 12.31 -3.43
C LEU A 46 6.61 11.07 -4.05
N LEU A 47 5.29 10.92 -3.90
CA LEU A 47 4.55 9.83 -4.54
C LEU A 47 4.65 9.86 -6.06
N ASN A 48 4.57 11.05 -6.66
CA ASN A 48 4.74 11.20 -8.11
C ASN A 48 6.17 10.87 -8.55
N ARG A 49 7.19 11.26 -7.75
CA ARG A 49 8.59 10.91 -8.02
C ARG A 49 8.78 9.40 -8.03
N LEU A 50 8.29 8.71 -7.00
CA LEU A 50 8.37 7.25 -6.90
C LEU A 50 7.68 6.57 -8.10
N ARG A 51 6.46 7.00 -8.45
CA ARG A 51 5.72 6.49 -9.61
C ARG A 51 6.44 6.68 -10.94
N ASN A 52 7.16 7.78 -11.11
CA ASN A 52 7.93 8.03 -12.34
C ASN A 52 9.16 7.13 -12.47
N LEU A 53 9.69 6.64 -11.34
CA LEU A 53 10.88 5.79 -11.28
C LEU A 53 10.57 4.29 -11.25
N THR A 54 9.33 3.92 -10.95
CA THR A 54 8.92 2.53 -10.73
C THR A 54 7.64 2.18 -11.48
N LEU A 55 7.35 0.89 -11.57
CA LEU A 55 6.01 0.40 -11.86
C LEU A 55 5.30 0.15 -10.53
N THR A 56 4.21 0.89 -10.29
CA THR A 56 3.45 0.76 -9.06
C THR A 56 2.36 -0.30 -9.20
N VAL A 57 2.42 -1.33 -8.36
CA VAL A 57 1.49 -2.46 -8.38
C VAL A 57 0.65 -2.46 -7.10
N GLN A 58 -0.67 -2.45 -7.25
CA GLN A 58 -1.59 -2.70 -6.15
C GLN A 58 -1.93 -4.17 -6.07
N LEU A 59 -1.72 -4.77 -4.91
CA LEU A 59 -2.29 -6.06 -4.54
C LEU A 59 -3.68 -5.81 -3.95
N LYS A 60 -4.72 -5.95 -4.78
CA LYS A 60 -6.08 -5.58 -4.38
C LYS A 60 -6.64 -6.56 -3.37
N LEU A 61 -7.19 -6.03 -2.28
CA LEU A 61 -7.95 -6.80 -1.29
C LEU A 61 -9.44 -6.57 -1.50
N PRO A 62 -10.26 -7.63 -1.71
CA PRO A 62 -11.70 -7.48 -1.84
C PRO A 62 -12.36 -7.25 -0.48
N GLU A 63 -13.51 -6.57 -0.48
CA GLU A 63 -14.22 -6.16 0.75
C GLU A 63 -14.63 -7.34 1.62
N GLU A 64 -14.99 -8.47 1.02
CA GLU A 64 -15.33 -9.70 1.74
C GLU A 64 -14.18 -10.27 2.58
N LYS A 65 -12.95 -9.79 2.38
CA LYS A 65 -11.77 -10.15 3.18
C LYS A 65 -11.48 -9.18 4.34
N HIS A 66 -12.19 -8.05 4.41
CA HIS A 66 -11.94 -7.06 5.45
C HIS A 66 -12.19 -7.62 6.85
N GLU A 67 -13.22 -8.47 7.02
CA GLU A 67 -13.48 -9.10 8.32
C GLU A 67 -12.35 -10.03 8.75
N GLN A 68 -11.85 -10.86 7.85
CA GLN A 68 -10.72 -11.75 8.13
C GLN A 68 -9.45 -10.97 8.53
N LEU A 69 -9.20 -9.83 7.89
CA LEU A 69 -8.07 -8.96 8.27
C LEU A 69 -8.28 -8.28 9.62
N PHE A 70 -9.52 -7.88 9.93
CA PHE A 70 -9.83 -7.30 11.23
C PHE A 70 -9.65 -8.32 12.36
N GLU A 71 -10.10 -9.56 12.18
CA GLU A 71 -9.87 -10.64 13.13
C GLU A 71 -8.37 -10.89 13.35
N ALA A 72 -7.58 -10.94 12.27
CA ALA A 72 -6.13 -11.08 12.35
C ALA A 72 -5.47 -9.91 13.09
N TYR A 73 -5.94 -8.68 12.86
CA TYR A 73 -5.47 -7.50 13.57
C TYR A 73 -5.79 -7.56 15.08
N LEU A 74 -6.96 -8.07 15.46
CA LEU A 74 -7.32 -8.21 16.88
C LEU A 74 -6.44 -9.26 17.61
N LEU A 75 -5.98 -10.29 16.90
CA LEU A 75 -5.09 -11.31 17.45
C LEU A 75 -3.65 -10.83 17.62
N ASP A 76 -3.16 -9.99 16.71
CA ASP A 76 -1.80 -9.46 16.72
C ASP A 76 -1.81 -7.98 16.26
N PRO A 77 -2.23 -7.05 17.14
CA PRO A 77 -2.35 -5.64 16.78
C PRO A 77 -1.01 -5.02 16.40
N LYS A 78 -0.94 -4.46 15.20
CA LYS A 78 0.21 -3.69 14.71
C LYS A 78 -0.09 -2.20 14.80
N PRO A 79 0.92 -1.34 14.96
CA PRO A 79 0.73 0.10 14.83
C PRO A 79 0.09 0.45 13.47
N VAL A 80 -0.92 1.28 13.51
CA VAL A 80 -1.69 1.69 12.32
C VAL A 80 -1.69 3.21 12.24
N ILE A 81 -1.40 3.75 11.07
CA ILE A 81 -1.64 5.16 10.75
C ILE A 81 -3.10 5.29 10.34
N TRP A 82 -3.88 5.94 11.17
CA TRP A 82 -5.32 6.10 10.96
C TRP A 82 -5.65 7.31 10.08
N GLY A 83 -4.80 8.33 10.11
CA GLY A 83 -5.10 9.61 9.49
C GLY A 83 -6.40 10.20 10.07
N GLU A 84 -7.34 10.54 9.21
CA GLU A 84 -8.64 11.12 9.60
C GLU A 84 -9.78 10.06 9.72
N VAL A 85 -9.46 8.76 9.56
CA VAL A 85 -10.50 7.71 9.54
C VAL A 85 -10.97 7.33 10.94
N TYR A 86 -10.12 7.42 11.97
CA TYR A 86 -10.49 7.05 13.33
C TYR A 86 -11.33 8.15 14.01
N LEU A 87 -12.63 8.10 13.83
CA LEU A 87 -13.60 9.06 14.37
C LEU A 87 -14.63 8.35 15.27
N PRO A 88 -14.49 8.41 16.61
CA PRO A 88 -15.51 7.89 17.53
C PRO A 88 -16.87 8.57 17.34
N ARG A 89 -17.96 7.80 17.44
CA ARG A 89 -19.32 8.31 17.39
C ARG A 89 -19.96 8.27 18.76
N GLU A 90 -20.90 9.19 19.02
CA GLU A 90 -21.61 9.25 20.28
C GLU A 90 -22.35 7.94 20.56
N GLY A 91 -22.18 7.38 21.77
CA GLY A 91 -22.79 6.12 22.19
C GLY A 91 -22.08 4.85 21.65
N GLU A 92 -21.02 4.99 20.88
CA GLU A 92 -20.27 3.85 20.34
C GLU A 92 -19.24 3.34 21.36
N SER A 93 -19.18 2.03 21.58
CA SER A 93 -18.12 1.44 22.38
C SER A 93 -16.77 1.49 21.67
N PRO A 94 -15.62 1.51 22.42
CA PRO A 94 -14.30 1.51 21.79
C PRO A 94 -14.09 0.36 20.79
N GLN A 95 -14.60 -0.84 21.08
CA GLN A 95 -14.51 -2.00 20.20
C GLN A 95 -15.31 -1.80 18.91
N ASN A 96 -16.52 -1.24 19.01
CA ASN A 96 -17.35 -0.96 17.84
C ASN A 96 -16.72 0.14 16.98
N THR A 97 -16.19 1.20 17.61
CA THR A 97 -15.43 2.25 16.94
C THR A 97 -14.25 1.65 16.17
N LEU A 98 -13.44 0.83 16.84
CA LEU A 98 -12.27 0.18 16.23
C LEU A 98 -12.67 -0.68 15.03
N GLY A 99 -13.67 -1.55 15.18
CA GLY A 99 -14.12 -2.43 14.10
C GLY A 99 -14.66 -1.69 12.89
N ARG A 100 -15.45 -0.64 13.11
CA ARG A 100 -15.95 0.21 12.03
C ARG A 100 -14.81 0.98 11.35
N CYS A 101 -14.01 1.69 12.12
CA CYS A 101 -12.92 2.51 11.58
C CYS A 101 -11.87 1.66 10.85
N TYR A 102 -11.61 0.43 11.30
CA TYR A 102 -10.65 -0.44 10.62
C TYR A 102 -11.14 -0.84 9.22
N ARG A 103 -12.43 -1.18 9.08
CA ARG A 103 -13.01 -1.49 7.76
C ARG A 103 -13.05 -0.27 6.85
N GLU A 104 -13.41 0.90 7.39
CA GLU A 104 -13.38 2.18 6.68
C GLU A 104 -11.95 2.51 6.21
N LEU A 105 -10.94 2.25 7.05
CA LEU A 105 -9.52 2.43 6.70
C LEU A 105 -9.09 1.50 5.56
N LEU A 106 -9.48 0.22 5.58
CA LEU A 106 -9.15 -0.71 4.50
C LEU A 106 -9.76 -0.27 3.17
N SER A 107 -11.04 0.15 3.18
CA SER A 107 -11.72 0.67 1.98
C SER A 107 -11.06 1.95 1.47
N PHE A 108 -10.76 2.90 2.36
CA PHE A 108 -10.08 4.15 2.03
C PHE A 108 -8.70 3.89 1.40
N ARG A 109 -7.90 3.00 2.01
CA ARG A 109 -6.58 2.64 1.49
C ARG A 109 -6.66 1.96 0.13
N ASN A 110 -7.60 1.02 -0.02
CA ASN A 110 -7.80 0.31 -1.28
C ASN A 110 -8.11 1.28 -2.44
N GLU A 111 -8.97 2.27 -2.21
CA GLU A 111 -9.24 3.32 -3.19
C GLU A 111 -7.99 4.15 -3.50
N ARG A 112 -7.27 4.60 -2.47
CA ARG A 112 -6.06 5.43 -2.63
C ARG A 112 -4.94 4.69 -3.35
N TYR A 113 -4.74 3.41 -3.06
CA TYR A 113 -3.78 2.58 -3.79
C TYR A 113 -4.16 2.46 -5.27
N GLY A 114 -5.44 2.27 -5.58
CA GLY A 114 -5.92 2.22 -6.96
C GLY A 114 -5.61 3.49 -7.76
N LEU A 115 -5.66 4.66 -7.11
CA LEU A 115 -5.29 5.94 -7.74
C LEU A 115 -3.78 6.09 -7.98
N LEU A 116 -2.95 5.39 -7.20
CA LEU A 116 -1.50 5.41 -7.34
C LEU A 116 -0.98 4.33 -8.27
N ALA A 117 -1.70 3.22 -8.40
CA ALA A 117 -1.25 2.04 -9.11
C ALA A 117 -1.23 2.24 -10.64
N ASP A 118 -0.19 1.72 -11.27
CA ASP A 118 -0.10 1.54 -12.71
C ASP A 118 -0.70 0.20 -13.13
N CYS A 119 -0.67 -0.79 -12.20
CA CYS A 119 -1.23 -2.12 -12.39
C CYS A 119 -1.96 -2.57 -11.11
N VAL A 120 -3.12 -3.18 -11.27
CA VAL A 120 -3.90 -3.75 -10.16
C VAL A 120 -3.98 -5.26 -10.34
N LEU A 121 -3.52 -6.00 -9.34
CA LEU A 121 -3.61 -7.45 -9.29
C LEU A 121 -4.75 -7.87 -8.37
N ASP A 122 -5.70 -8.60 -8.90
CA ASP A 122 -6.82 -9.11 -8.12
C ASP A 122 -6.36 -10.16 -7.07
N TYR A 123 -7.05 -10.22 -5.96
CA TYR A 123 -6.76 -11.11 -4.85
C TYR A 123 -6.63 -12.58 -5.27
N SER A 124 -7.53 -13.03 -6.12
CA SER A 124 -7.51 -14.40 -6.64
C SER A 124 -6.23 -14.74 -7.40
N PHE A 125 -5.61 -13.75 -8.03
CA PHE A 125 -4.36 -13.93 -8.77
C PHE A 125 -3.15 -14.01 -7.83
N HIS A 126 -2.95 -13.00 -6.99
CA HIS A 126 -1.75 -12.94 -6.14
C HIS A 126 -1.82 -13.80 -4.88
N HIS A 127 -3.01 -14.30 -4.50
CA HIS A 127 -3.21 -15.21 -3.36
C HIS A 127 -3.38 -16.67 -3.80
N CYS A 128 -3.26 -16.97 -5.08
CA CYS A 128 -3.35 -18.33 -5.59
C CYS A 128 -2.00 -19.03 -5.48
N ALA A 129 -1.95 -20.15 -4.76
CA ALA A 129 -0.73 -20.96 -4.64
C ALA A 129 -0.22 -21.54 -5.98
N LYS A 130 -0.99 -21.42 -7.05
CA LYS A 130 -0.63 -21.90 -8.41
C LYS A 130 0.00 -20.80 -9.26
N THR A 131 -0.16 -19.53 -8.90
CA THR A 131 0.46 -18.41 -9.63
C THR A 131 1.95 -18.41 -9.35
N GLY A 132 2.75 -18.70 -10.36
CA GLY A 132 4.20 -18.68 -10.29
C GLY A 132 4.77 -17.25 -10.31
N VAL A 133 6.01 -17.11 -9.85
CA VAL A 133 6.72 -15.82 -9.91
C VAL A 133 6.88 -15.35 -11.34
N GLU A 134 7.14 -16.26 -12.27
CA GLU A 134 7.27 -15.95 -13.71
C GLU A 134 5.99 -15.37 -14.29
N GLU A 135 4.83 -15.96 -13.98
CA GLU A 135 3.52 -15.47 -14.44
C GLU A 135 3.21 -14.08 -13.90
N LEU A 136 3.54 -13.83 -12.62
CA LEU A 136 3.42 -12.51 -12.00
C LEU A 136 4.32 -11.48 -12.68
N LEU A 137 5.59 -11.81 -12.92
CA LEU A 137 6.56 -10.93 -13.58
C LEU A 137 6.16 -10.64 -15.02
N GLU A 138 5.66 -11.62 -15.74
CA GLU A 138 5.18 -11.44 -17.12
C GLU A 138 4.00 -10.46 -17.16
N LEU A 139 3.03 -10.62 -16.28
CA LEU A 139 1.86 -9.75 -16.19
C LEU A 139 2.25 -8.33 -15.83
N VAL A 140 3.12 -8.15 -14.85
CA VAL A 140 3.65 -6.85 -14.43
C VAL A 140 4.44 -6.20 -15.57
N THR A 141 5.32 -6.94 -16.24
CA THR A 141 6.14 -6.44 -17.35
C THR A 141 5.31 -6.03 -18.56
N ASN A 142 4.25 -6.78 -18.87
CA ASN A 142 3.35 -6.44 -19.98
C ASN A 142 2.58 -5.15 -19.70
N ASN A 143 2.14 -4.95 -18.45
CA ASN A 143 1.50 -3.68 -18.04
C ASN A 143 2.49 -2.50 -18.08
N TYR A 144 3.76 -2.72 -17.74
CA TYR A 144 4.80 -1.68 -17.82
C TYR A 144 5.02 -1.18 -19.25
N LYS A 145 5.05 -2.08 -20.23
CA LYS A 145 5.22 -1.72 -21.66
C LYS A 145 4.07 -0.87 -22.22
N MET A 146 2.92 -0.86 -21.55
CA MET A 146 1.75 -0.07 -21.92
C MET A 146 1.69 1.29 -21.20
N LYS A 147 2.63 1.57 -20.31
CA LYS A 147 2.74 2.89 -19.65
C LYS A 147 3.20 3.91 -20.69
N PRO A 148 2.43 5.01 -20.90
CA PRO A 148 2.75 6.05 -21.91
C PRO A 148 4.03 6.81 -21.58
#